data_144ebaccf0479f66806b3cfe43faa47b
#
_entry.id   144ebaccf0479f66806b3cfe43faa47b
#
_cell.length_a   1.000
_cell.length_b   1.000
_cell.length_c   1.000
_cell.angle_alpha   90.00
_cell.angle_beta   90.00
_cell.angle_gamma   90.00
#
_symmetry.space_group_name_H-M   'P 1'
#
loop_
_entity.id
_entity.type
_entity.pdbx_description
1 polymer ?
#
loop_
_entity_poly.entity_id
_entity_poly.type
_entity_poly.pdbx_seq_one_letter_code
_entity_poly.pdbx_strand_id
1 'polypeptide(L)'
;DVNVVPHFLNPFGWRTIVKEPDYYLISDFDLTIGGFKEFQYYPILGNGKLEASRKSLIVRQFLEFSHSPYALVENNTVKWVDLRLTTDKLESFTAEVELDDNNEIIHERIGL
;
A
#
# COMPACT_ATOMS: atom_id res chain seq x y z
N ASP A 1 -5.71 -5.78 -13.89
CA ASP A 1 -5.44 -7.02 -13.14
C ASP A 1 -6.35 -7.17 -11.96
N VAL A 2 -6.83 -8.39 -11.75
CA VAL A 2 -7.63 -8.74 -10.59
C VAL A 2 -6.92 -9.85 -9.83
N ASN A 3 -6.66 -9.61 -8.53
CA ASN A 3 -6.08 -10.59 -7.65
C ASN A 3 -7.03 -10.86 -6.49
N VAL A 4 -7.21 -12.15 -6.15
CA VAL A 4 -7.95 -12.56 -4.96
C VAL A 4 -6.96 -13.25 -4.05
N VAL A 5 -6.78 -12.71 -2.85
CA VAL A 5 -5.82 -13.22 -1.88
C VAL A 5 -6.51 -13.51 -0.55
N PRO A 6 -6.02 -14.48 0.24
CA PRO A 6 -6.56 -14.67 1.59
C PRO A 6 -6.36 -13.40 2.42
N HIS A 7 -7.35 -13.09 3.26
CA HIS A 7 -7.24 -11.94 4.16
C HIS A 7 -6.26 -12.27 5.29
N PHE A 8 -5.27 -11.41 5.53
CA PHE A 8 -4.18 -11.72 6.44
C PHE A 8 -4.58 -11.77 7.92
N LEU A 9 -5.71 -11.13 8.29
CA LEU A 9 -6.23 -11.13 9.67
C LEU A 9 -7.47 -11.97 9.85
N ASN A 10 -8.12 -12.39 8.77
CA ASN A 10 -9.39 -13.11 8.84
C ASN A 10 -9.26 -14.46 8.11
N PRO A 11 -9.18 -15.58 8.82
CA PRO A 11 -9.01 -16.89 8.18
C PRO A 11 -10.21 -17.32 7.33
N PHE A 12 -11.36 -16.67 7.46
CA PHE A 12 -12.56 -16.94 6.67
C PHE A 12 -12.80 -15.89 5.60
N GLY A 13 -11.81 -15.04 5.34
CA GLY A 13 -11.95 -13.93 4.43
C GLY A 13 -10.97 -13.96 3.27
N TRP A 14 -11.36 -13.28 2.20
CA TRP A 14 -10.50 -13.01 1.05
C TRP A 14 -10.55 -11.53 0.71
N ARG A 15 -9.49 -11.06 0.09
CA ARG A 15 -9.41 -9.71 -0.42
C ARG A 15 -9.31 -9.73 -1.94
N THR A 16 -10.19 -8.99 -2.58
CA THR A 16 -10.12 -8.75 -4.02
C THR A 16 -9.43 -7.42 -4.26
N ILE A 17 -8.37 -7.44 -5.04
CA ILE A 17 -7.60 -6.25 -5.40
C ILE A 17 -7.65 -6.10 -6.92
N VAL A 18 -8.26 -5.01 -7.37
CA VAL A 18 -8.32 -4.64 -8.79
C VAL A 18 -7.31 -3.53 -9.02
N LYS A 19 -6.33 -3.77 -9.88
CA LYS A 19 -5.34 -2.76 -10.27
C LYS A 19 -5.67 -2.22 -11.64
N GLU A 20 -5.83 -0.90 -11.70
CA GLU A 20 -5.97 -0.13 -12.93
C GLU A 20 -4.79 0.85 -13.06
N PRO A 21 -4.57 1.49 -14.22
CA PRO A 21 -3.43 2.40 -14.36
C PRO A 21 -3.41 3.55 -13.36
N ASP A 22 -4.59 4.05 -12.97
CA ASP A 22 -4.71 5.26 -12.16
C ASP A 22 -5.20 5.00 -10.74
N TYR A 23 -5.57 3.76 -10.40
CA TYR A 23 -6.13 3.47 -9.08
C TYR A 23 -6.13 1.99 -8.76
N TYR A 24 -6.34 1.69 -7.48
CA TYR A 24 -6.71 0.37 -6.99
C TYR A 24 -8.13 0.39 -6.44
N LEU A 25 -8.85 -0.72 -6.59
CA LEU A 25 -10.09 -0.99 -5.89
C LEU A 25 -9.88 -2.21 -5.00
N ILE A 26 -10.34 -2.13 -3.76
CA ILE A 26 -10.19 -3.22 -2.79
C ILE A 26 -11.55 -3.52 -2.18
N SER A 27 -11.92 -4.80 -2.16
CA SER A 27 -13.11 -5.29 -1.47
C SER A 27 -12.78 -6.57 -0.72
N ASP A 28 -13.28 -6.67 0.50
CA ASP A 28 -13.12 -7.85 1.34
C ASP A 28 -14.40 -8.69 1.32
N PHE A 29 -14.22 -10.00 1.18
CA PHE A 29 -15.28 -10.99 1.30
C PHE A 29 -15.07 -11.79 2.57
N ASP A 30 -16.14 -12.00 3.32
CA ASP A 30 -16.11 -12.79 4.55
C ASP A 30 -17.15 -13.90 4.47
N LEU A 31 -16.69 -15.16 4.56
CA LEU A 31 -17.56 -16.33 4.47
C LEU A 31 -18.57 -16.40 5.63
N THR A 32 -18.18 -15.89 6.81
CA THR A 32 -19.05 -15.97 7.99
C THR A 32 -20.27 -15.08 7.88
N ILE A 33 -20.16 -13.95 7.17
CA ILE A 33 -21.26 -13.04 6.89
C ILE A 33 -21.87 -13.28 5.50
N GLY A 34 -21.16 -14.03 4.66
CA GLY A 34 -21.67 -14.39 3.33
C GLY A 34 -21.75 -13.23 2.36
N GLY A 35 -20.88 -12.22 2.46
CA GLY A 35 -20.97 -11.07 1.61
C GLY A 35 -19.68 -10.31 1.38
N PHE A 36 -19.71 -9.49 0.33
CA PHE A 36 -18.65 -8.55 0.02
C PHE A 36 -18.92 -7.22 0.73
N LYS A 37 -17.84 -6.61 1.22
CA LYS A 37 -17.88 -5.20 1.62
C LYS A 37 -17.79 -4.33 0.38
N GLU A 38 -18.15 -3.06 0.50
CA GLU A 38 -18.03 -2.10 -0.59
C GLU A 38 -16.56 -1.97 -1.01
N PHE A 39 -16.34 -1.71 -2.30
CA PHE A 39 -15.01 -1.44 -2.82
C PHE A 39 -14.49 -0.12 -2.27
N GLN A 40 -13.25 -0.13 -1.80
CA GLN A 40 -12.53 1.06 -1.41
C GLN A 40 -11.64 1.50 -2.57
N TYR A 41 -11.61 2.81 -2.81
CA TYR A 41 -10.88 3.41 -3.91
C TYR A 41 -9.55 3.99 -3.41
N TYR A 42 -8.45 3.61 -4.07
CA TYR A 42 -7.11 4.08 -3.76
C TYR A 42 -6.50 4.70 -5.02
N PRO A 43 -6.55 6.04 -5.17
CA PRO A 43 -6.00 6.68 -6.37
C PRO A 43 -4.49 6.60 -6.39
N ILE A 44 -3.92 6.31 -7.58
CA ILE A 44 -2.48 6.31 -7.79
C ILE A 44 -2.13 7.69 -8.34
N LEU A 45 -1.54 8.54 -7.49
CA LEU A 45 -1.21 9.91 -7.85
C LEU A 45 0.26 10.04 -8.20
N GLY A 46 0.55 10.68 -9.32
CA GLY A 46 1.90 11.09 -9.66
C GLY A 46 2.33 12.22 -8.74
N ASN A 47 3.54 12.12 -8.17
CA ASN A 47 4.05 13.08 -7.21
C ASN A 47 5.58 13.05 -7.21
N GLY A 48 6.20 14.23 -7.23
CA GLY A 48 7.66 14.32 -7.21
C GLY A 48 8.29 13.71 -5.98
N LYS A 49 7.63 13.79 -4.83
CA LYS A 49 8.12 13.16 -3.59
C LYS A 49 8.02 11.64 -3.66
N LEU A 50 6.95 11.12 -4.24
CA LEU A 50 6.79 9.68 -4.46
C LEU A 50 7.94 9.15 -5.33
N GLU A 51 8.23 9.81 -6.43
CA GLU A 51 9.32 9.41 -7.31
C GLU A 51 10.69 9.53 -6.61
N ALA A 52 10.89 10.59 -5.82
CA ALA A 52 12.13 10.75 -5.04
C ALA A 52 12.30 9.63 -4.02
N SER A 53 11.22 9.15 -3.40
CA SER A 53 11.26 8.06 -2.43
C SER A 53 11.74 6.75 -3.04
N ARG A 54 11.55 6.53 -4.34
CA ARG A 54 12.00 5.32 -5.03
C ARG A 54 13.51 5.18 -5.09
N LYS A 55 14.26 6.23 -4.79
CA LYS A 55 15.73 6.19 -4.68
C LYS A 55 16.19 5.55 -3.37
N SER A 56 15.31 5.43 -2.39
CA SER A 56 15.60 4.78 -1.12
C SER A 56 15.86 3.28 -1.32
N LEU A 57 16.93 2.78 -0.73
CA LEU A 57 17.22 1.35 -0.75
C LEU A 57 16.11 0.55 -0.08
N ILE A 58 15.57 1.06 1.03
CA ILE A 58 14.47 0.42 1.76
C ILE A 58 13.22 0.33 0.89
N VAL A 59 12.88 1.40 0.17
CA VAL A 59 11.74 1.39 -0.75
C VAL A 59 11.99 0.43 -1.90
N ARG A 60 13.19 0.40 -2.46
CA ARG A 60 13.51 -0.55 -3.54
C ARG A 60 13.39 -2.00 -3.08
N GLN A 61 13.85 -2.31 -1.88
CA GLN A 61 13.68 -3.65 -1.31
C GLN A 61 12.20 -3.96 -1.05
N PHE A 62 11.45 -3.00 -0.52
CA PHE A 62 10.02 -3.16 -0.30
C PHE A 62 9.30 -3.48 -1.61
N LEU A 63 9.60 -2.75 -2.69
CA LEU A 63 8.95 -2.94 -3.99
C LEU A 63 9.27 -4.29 -4.63
N GLU A 64 10.40 -4.92 -4.27
CA GLU A 64 10.71 -6.28 -4.74
C GLU A 64 9.80 -7.33 -4.10
N PHE A 65 9.34 -7.12 -2.88
CA PHE A 65 8.48 -8.06 -2.17
C PHE A 65 6.99 -7.77 -2.31
N SER A 66 6.64 -6.50 -2.46
CA SER A 66 5.25 -6.11 -2.47
C SER A 66 4.57 -6.44 -3.78
N HIS A 67 3.43 -7.11 -3.71
CA HIS A 67 2.62 -7.41 -4.89
C HIS A 67 1.61 -6.33 -5.21
N SER A 68 1.22 -5.53 -4.23
CA SER A 68 0.24 -4.46 -4.40
C SER A 68 0.72 -3.19 -3.70
N PRO A 69 1.86 -2.64 -4.15
CA PRO A 69 2.44 -1.47 -3.49
C PRO A 69 1.61 -0.22 -3.73
N TYR A 70 1.42 0.56 -2.68
CA TYR A 70 0.71 1.81 -2.73
C TYR A 70 1.43 2.84 -1.85
N ALA A 71 1.60 4.05 -2.35
CA ALA A 71 2.31 5.11 -1.64
C ALA A 71 1.34 6.16 -1.13
N LEU A 72 1.49 6.50 0.14
CA LEU A 72 0.80 7.60 0.79
C LEU A 72 1.79 8.74 0.97
N VAL A 73 1.48 9.91 0.45
CA VAL A 73 2.33 11.08 0.57
C VAL A 73 1.65 12.08 1.50
N GLU A 74 2.32 12.42 2.58
CA GLU A 74 1.85 13.40 3.54
C GLU A 74 2.99 14.35 3.89
N ASN A 75 2.87 15.62 3.52
CA ASN A 75 3.93 16.61 3.65
C ASN A 75 5.22 16.11 2.97
N ASN A 76 6.30 15.95 3.73
CA ASN A 76 7.59 15.48 3.23
C ASN A 76 7.83 13.99 3.48
N THR A 77 6.80 13.26 3.90
CA THR A 77 6.91 11.84 4.21
C THR A 77 6.16 11.02 3.16
N VAL A 78 6.83 9.99 2.64
CA VAL A 78 6.22 9.01 1.74
C VAL A 78 6.22 7.67 2.46
N LYS A 79 5.03 7.09 2.62
CA LYS A 79 4.86 5.77 3.23
C LYS A 79 4.37 4.78 2.18
N TRP A 80 5.16 3.74 1.93
CA TRP A 80 4.79 2.66 1.05
C TRP A 80 4.14 1.53 1.86
N VAL A 81 3.01 1.05 1.40
CA VAL A 81 2.27 -0.04 2.03
C VAL A 81 1.95 -1.11 0.99
N ASP A 82 1.71 -2.33 1.44
CA ASP A 82 1.18 -3.39 0.59
C ASP A 82 -0.31 -3.52 0.88
N LEU A 83 -1.14 -3.29 -0.13
CA LEU A 83 -2.59 -3.31 0.04
C LEU A 83 -3.16 -4.68 0.40
N ARG A 84 -2.38 -5.76 0.26
CA ARG A 84 -2.78 -7.08 0.77
C ARG A 84 -2.73 -7.15 2.29
N LEU A 85 -1.95 -6.27 2.93
CA LEU A 85 -1.61 -6.33 4.35
C LEU A 85 -2.12 -5.11 5.12
N THR A 86 -3.12 -4.41 4.60
CA THR A 86 -3.70 -3.24 5.25
C THR A 86 -5.14 -3.50 5.66
N THR A 87 -5.57 -2.83 6.73
CA THR A 87 -6.98 -2.69 7.10
C THR A 87 -7.24 -1.22 7.40
N ASP A 88 -8.48 -0.86 7.72
CA ASP A 88 -8.83 0.51 8.11
C ASP A 88 -8.02 0.99 9.32
N LYS A 89 -7.55 0.07 10.15
CA LYS A 89 -6.91 0.36 11.44
C LYS A 89 -5.47 -0.14 11.53
N LEU A 90 -5.01 -0.96 10.60
CA LEU A 90 -3.72 -1.61 10.70
C LEU A 90 -3.00 -1.60 9.35
N GLU A 91 -1.78 -1.12 9.39
CA GLU A 91 -0.85 -1.19 8.27
C GLU A 91 0.33 -2.03 8.72
N SER A 92 0.46 -3.23 8.17
CA SER A 92 1.57 -4.13 8.45
C SER A 92 2.58 -4.05 7.34
N PHE A 93 3.85 -4.03 7.69
CA PHE A 93 4.94 -4.02 6.74
C PHE A 93 4.91 -2.78 5.84
N THR A 94 5.54 -1.72 6.31
CA THR A 94 5.61 -0.43 5.61
C THR A 94 7.05 -0.03 5.36
N ALA A 95 7.28 0.75 4.31
CA ALA A 95 8.54 1.43 4.08
C ALA A 95 8.28 2.93 4.07
N GLU A 96 8.92 3.65 4.96
CA GLU A 96 8.68 5.08 5.15
C GLU A 96 9.93 5.87 4.89
N VAL A 97 9.80 6.93 4.12
CA VAL A 97 10.90 7.82 3.73
C VAL A 97 10.51 9.26 4.05
N GLU A 98 11.39 9.95 4.75
CA GLU A 98 11.27 11.39 4.96
C GLU A 98 12.22 12.11 4.02
N LEU A 99 11.71 13.13 3.35
CA LEU A 99 12.45 13.95 2.39
C LEU A 99 12.59 15.38 2.90
N ASP A 100 13.63 16.07 2.46
CA ASP A 100 13.72 17.50 2.67
C ASP A 100 12.97 18.27 1.58
N ASP A 101 13.00 19.60 1.62
CA ASP A 101 12.29 20.44 0.64
C ASP A 101 12.85 20.31 -0.78
N ASN A 102 14.05 19.77 -0.93
CA ASN A 102 14.71 19.52 -2.22
C ASN A 102 14.51 18.06 -2.69
N ASN A 103 13.62 17.30 -2.02
CA ASN A 103 13.36 15.89 -2.30
C ASN A 103 14.59 14.98 -2.10
N GLU A 104 15.50 15.39 -1.21
CA GLU A 104 16.61 14.54 -0.78
C GLU A 104 16.17 13.71 0.43
N ILE A 105 16.59 12.45 0.47
CA ILE A 105 16.23 11.52 1.55
C ILE A 105 17.01 11.90 2.81
N ILE A 106 16.30 12.18 3.91
CA ILE A 106 16.92 12.48 5.20
C ILE A 106 16.67 11.41 6.25
N HIS A 107 15.68 10.56 6.07
CA HIS A 107 15.40 9.47 6.99
C HIS A 107 14.62 8.37 6.26
N GLU A 108 14.88 7.12 6.60
CA GLU A 108 14.17 5.97 6.05
C GLU A 108 14.05 4.87 7.10
N ARG A 109 12.92 4.18 7.12
CA ARG A 109 12.68 3.07 8.05
C ARG A 109 11.67 2.07 7.51
N ILE A 110 11.78 0.83 8.01
CA ILE A 110 10.77 -0.21 7.79
C ILE A 110 9.91 -0.31 9.04
N GLY A 111 8.60 -0.32 8.86
CA GLY A 111 7.62 -0.59 9.91
C GLY A 111 7.09 -2.02 9.77
N LEU A 112 6.89 -2.67 10.88
CA LEU A 112 6.36 -4.02 10.93
C LEU A 112 5.03 -4.06 11.69
#